data_035bc8d8e6925fdf224f8e7443d7520a
#
_entry.id   035bc8d8e6925fdf224f8e7443d7520a
#
_cell.length_a   1.000
_cell.length_b   1.000
_cell.length_c   1.000
_cell.angle_alpha   90.00
_cell.angle_beta   90.00
_cell.angle_gamma   90.00
#
_symmetry.space_group_name_H-M   'P 1'
#
loop_
_entity.id
_entity.type
_entity.pdbx_description
1 polymer ?
#
loop_
_entity_poly.entity_id
_entity_poly.type
_entity_poly.pdbx_seq_one_letter_code
_entity_poly.pdbx_strand_id
1 'polypeptide(L)'
;MLIICGQAARGVRSHFNLSTPIDAGLFTVMGLVITGVVVAMAVAVVTASGGASRLSRVERNAARWGIGIFVAAAFLGNLMVRATPSQAARALETGGPGLRGSHFVGSEEGLTRTMPATGWSRDSGDLRVPHFVGMHAMQALLLLALLLRKLGMAMDDSRTVWRMTATGVGLGLLWALTLAQALAGRSLLDLGPWWLGLLLVMGGLVGTVVSLLMAPRRKVEAA
;
A
#
# COMPACT_ATOMS: atom_id res chain seq x y z
N MET A 1 -4.50 11.77 -13.16
CA MET A 1 -5.98 11.90 -13.21
C MET A 1 -6.52 12.17 -14.62
N LEU A 2 -5.99 13.12 -15.41
CA LEU A 2 -6.52 13.45 -16.77
C LEU A 2 -6.61 12.23 -17.70
N ILE A 3 -5.58 11.36 -17.73
CA ILE A 3 -5.59 10.16 -18.59
C ILE A 3 -6.72 9.21 -18.16
N ILE A 4 -6.90 8.99 -16.84
CA ILE A 4 -7.96 8.09 -16.33
C ILE A 4 -9.34 8.64 -16.70
N CYS A 5 -9.58 9.93 -16.51
CA CYS A 5 -10.83 10.58 -16.90
C CYS A 5 -11.05 10.52 -18.42
N GLY A 6 -10.00 10.75 -19.22
CA GLY A 6 -10.07 10.66 -20.67
C GLY A 6 -10.37 9.24 -21.17
N GLN A 7 -9.77 8.21 -20.57
CA GLN A 7 -10.08 6.81 -20.90
C GLN A 7 -11.51 6.44 -20.49
N ALA A 8 -11.96 6.89 -19.32
CA ALA A 8 -13.33 6.68 -18.87
C ALA A 8 -14.34 7.34 -19.82
N ALA A 9 -14.07 8.58 -20.27
CA ALA A 9 -14.92 9.26 -21.26
C ALA A 9 -14.98 8.54 -22.62
N ARG A 10 -13.92 7.81 -22.99
CA ARG A 10 -13.88 6.94 -24.18
C ARG A 10 -14.56 5.58 -23.97
N GLY A 11 -15.03 5.27 -22.76
CA GLY A 11 -15.62 3.96 -22.42
C GLY A 11 -14.62 2.81 -22.42
N VAL A 12 -13.31 3.09 -22.29
CA VAL A 12 -12.24 2.09 -22.31
C VAL A 12 -11.50 2.02 -20.98
N ARG A 13 -10.89 0.88 -20.70
CA ARG A 13 -10.08 0.70 -19.46
C ARG A 13 -8.85 1.59 -19.52
N SER A 14 -8.53 2.26 -18.41
CA SER A 14 -7.32 3.08 -18.27
C SER A 14 -6.09 2.24 -17.89
N HIS A 15 -6.29 1.08 -17.25
CA HIS A 15 -5.23 0.19 -16.79
C HIS A 15 -5.25 -1.10 -17.59
N PHE A 16 -4.06 -1.69 -17.81
CA PHE A 16 -3.86 -2.96 -18.50
C PHE A 16 -4.33 -3.00 -19.95
N ASN A 17 -4.66 -1.86 -20.54
CA ASN A 17 -5.16 -1.78 -21.91
C ASN A 17 -4.00 -1.50 -22.87
N LEU A 18 -3.65 -2.49 -23.66
CA LEU A 18 -2.65 -2.43 -24.74
C LEU A 18 -3.30 -2.69 -26.11
N SER A 19 -4.64 -2.58 -26.20
CA SER A 19 -5.39 -2.96 -27.40
C SER A 19 -5.09 -2.10 -28.62
N THR A 20 -4.70 -0.85 -28.40
CA THR A 20 -4.27 0.07 -29.46
C THR A 20 -2.94 0.73 -29.10
N PRO A 21 -2.15 1.22 -30.08
CA PRO A 21 -0.91 1.96 -29.80
C PRO A 21 -1.14 3.19 -28.90
N ILE A 22 -2.28 3.86 -29.02
CA ILE A 22 -2.65 5.01 -28.19
C ILE A 22 -2.87 4.57 -26.74
N ASP A 23 -3.64 3.50 -26.51
CA ASP A 23 -3.93 3.00 -25.17
C ASP A 23 -2.65 2.47 -24.49
N ALA A 24 -1.80 1.78 -25.24
CA ALA A 24 -0.50 1.32 -24.77
C ALA A 24 0.41 2.50 -24.40
N GLY A 25 0.44 3.56 -25.22
CA GLY A 25 1.19 4.78 -24.94
C GLY A 25 0.70 5.47 -23.68
N LEU A 26 -0.62 5.67 -23.54
CA LEU A 26 -1.22 6.27 -22.36
C LEU A 26 -0.95 5.47 -21.09
N PHE A 27 -1.04 4.14 -21.15
CA PHE A 27 -0.72 3.26 -20.01
C PHE A 27 0.76 3.36 -19.63
N THR A 28 1.66 3.39 -20.61
CA THR A 28 3.10 3.56 -20.38
C THR A 28 3.41 4.91 -19.72
N VAL A 29 2.84 6.01 -20.22
CA VAL A 29 2.99 7.34 -19.62
C VAL A 29 2.51 7.35 -18.17
N MET A 30 1.35 6.74 -17.89
CA MET A 30 0.86 6.62 -16.50
C MET A 30 1.84 5.87 -15.61
N GLY A 31 2.40 4.76 -16.08
CA GLY A 31 3.40 3.97 -15.35
C GLY A 31 4.66 4.77 -15.04
N LEU A 32 5.20 5.49 -16.02
CA LEU A 32 6.38 6.34 -15.83
C LEU A 32 6.12 7.50 -14.85
N VAL A 33 4.98 8.17 -14.98
CA VAL A 33 4.61 9.28 -14.09
C VAL A 33 4.46 8.80 -12.65
N ILE A 34 3.73 7.69 -12.40
CA ILE A 34 3.57 7.18 -11.03
C ILE A 34 4.90 6.71 -10.43
N THR A 35 5.76 6.08 -11.24
CA THR A 35 7.10 5.68 -10.80
C THR A 35 7.93 6.91 -10.42
N GLY A 36 7.91 7.97 -11.23
CA GLY A 36 8.57 9.24 -10.92
C GLY A 36 8.06 9.87 -9.62
N VAL A 37 6.74 9.84 -9.40
CA VAL A 37 6.13 10.34 -8.15
C VAL A 37 6.58 9.51 -6.94
N VAL A 38 6.60 8.18 -7.04
CA VAL A 38 7.06 7.29 -5.96
C VAL A 38 8.52 7.57 -5.62
N VAL A 39 9.39 7.70 -6.62
CA VAL A 39 10.81 8.02 -6.43
C VAL A 39 10.96 9.41 -5.78
N ALA A 40 10.27 10.43 -6.30
CA ALA A 40 10.32 11.78 -5.73
C ALA A 40 9.85 11.81 -4.27
N MET A 41 8.77 11.10 -3.93
CA MET A 41 8.30 10.97 -2.55
C MET A 41 9.32 10.25 -1.67
N ALA A 42 9.94 9.17 -2.16
CA ALA A 42 10.97 8.45 -1.42
C ALA A 42 12.17 9.36 -1.12
N VAL A 43 12.66 10.07 -2.13
CA VAL A 43 13.76 11.04 -1.97
C VAL A 43 13.38 12.14 -0.98
N ALA A 44 12.19 12.75 -1.12
CA ALA A 44 11.72 13.81 -0.22
C ALA A 44 11.64 13.33 1.24
N VAL A 45 11.11 12.12 1.50
CA VAL A 45 11.00 11.58 2.85
C VAL A 45 12.38 11.23 3.42
N VAL A 46 13.27 10.64 2.63
CA VAL A 46 14.62 10.29 3.06
C VAL A 46 15.40 11.56 3.41
N THR A 47 15.36 12.58 2.56
CA THR A 47 16.06 13.87 2.80
C THR A 47 15.46 14.60 4.00
N ALA A 48 14.13 14.68 4.10
CA ALA A 48 13.46 15.31 5.24
C ALA A 48 13.69 14.57 6.56
N SER A 49 14.00 13.27 6.52
CA SER A 49 14.29 12.46 7.70
C SER A 49 15.78 12.43 8.09
N GLY A 50 16.63 13.19 7.41
CA GLY A 50 18.07 13.30 7.67
C GLY A 50 18.39 13.94 9.01
N GLY A 51 19.67 13.90 9.41
CA GLY A 51 20.12 14.38 10.73
C GLY A 51 19.91 15.86 11.01
N ALA A 52 19.89 16.71 9.96
CA ALA A 52 19.61 18.16 10.04
C ALA A 52 18.11 18.50 10.04
N SER A 53 17.23 17.51 10.06
CA SER A 53 15.78 17.69 10.01
C SER A 53 15.23 18.33 11.29
N ARG A 54 14.23 19.22 11.12
CA ARG A 54 13.44 19.78 12.24
C ARG A 54 12.41 18.80 12.81
N LEU A 55 12.31 17.60 12.25
CA LEU A 55 11.40 16.56 12.71
C LEU A 55 11.87 15.97 14.05
N SER A 56 10.95 15.71 14.95
CA SER A 56 11.20 14.92 16.16
C SER A 56 11.60 13.49 15.85
N ARG A 57 12.14 12.77 16.83
CA ARG A 57 12.52 11.35 16.64
C ARG A 57 11.33 10.46 16.26
N VAL A 58 10.14 10.70 16.83
CA VAL A 58 8.91 9.97 16.48
C VAL A 58 8.50 10.24 15.04
N GLU A 59 8.51 11.51 14.60
CA GLU A 59 8.14 11.88 13.22
C GLU A 59 9.11 11.29 12.19
N ARG A 60 10.42 11.34 12.45
CA ARG A 60 11.42 10.69 11.57
C ARG A 60 11.21 9.19 11.49
N ASN A 61 10.87 8.56 12.61
CA ASN A 61 10.64 7.11 12.65
C ASN A 61 9.37 6.74 11.87
N ALA A 62 8.27 7.48 12.08
CA ALA A 62 7.04 7.33 11.32
C ALA A 62 7.28 7.49 9.80
N ALA A 63 8.05 8.51 9.40
CA ALA A 63 8.38 8.76 8.01
C ALA A 63 9.21 7.62 7.39
N ARG A 64 10.23 7.11 8.09
CA ARG A 64 11.10 6.02 7.60
C ARG A 64 10.35 4.71 7.43
N TRP A 65 9.57 4.30 8.42
CA TRP A 65 8.74 3.11 8.33
C TRP A 65 7.68 3.27 7.24
N GLY A 66 7.00 4.42 7.23
CA GLY A 66 5.96 4.71 6.25
C GLY A 66 6.46 4.64 4.82
N ILE A 67 7.58 5.32 4.50
CA ILE A 67 8.11 5.31 3.13
C ILE A 67 8.64 3.93 2.73
N GLY A 68 9.26 3.19 3.66
CA GLY A 68 9.74 1.85 3.37
C GLY A 68 8.61 0.91 2.94
N ILE A 69 7.51 0.87 3.70
CA ILE A 69 6.34 0.06 3.38
C ILE A 69 5.66 0.56 2.11
N PHE A 70 5.51 1.89 1.95
CA PHE A 70 4.92 2.52 0.76
C PHE A 70 5.66 2.13 -0.52
N VAL A 71 6.99 2.26 -0.55
CA VAL A 71 7.81 1.91 -1.72
C VAL A 71 7.68 0.42 -2.04
N ALA A 72 7.78 -0.45 -1.03
CA ALA A 72 7.60 -1.89 -1.22
C ALA A 72 6.21 -2.21 -1.81
N ALA A 73 5.14 -1.58 -1.30
CA ALA A 73 3.79 -1.74 -1.80
C ALA A 73 3.60 -1.16 -3.22
N ALA A 74 4.25 -0.06 -3.55
CA ALA A 74 4.20 0.52 -4.89
C ALA A 74 4.76 -0.45 -5.94
N PHE A 75 5.81 -1.19 -5.61
CA PHE A 75 6.38 -2.22 -6.51
C PHE A 75 5.43 -3.39 -6.80
N LEU A 76 4.41 -3.63 -5.98
CA LEU A 76 3.37 -4.64 -6.30
C LEU A 76 2.62 -4.32 -7.59
N GLY A 77 2.53 -3.05 -7.98
CA GLY A 77 1.98 -2.65 -9.28
C GLY A 77 2.63 -3.37 -10.45
N ASN A 78 3.95 -3.66 -10.37
CA ASN A 78 4.67 -4.38 -11.42
C ASN A 78 4.26 -5.87 -11.51
N LEU A 79 3.78 -6.47 -10.43
CA LEU A 79 3.23 -7.83 -10.47
C LEU A 79 1.88 -7.84 -11.18
N MET A 80 1.06 -6.80 -10.97
CA MET A 80 -0.28 -6.71 -11.56
C MET A 80 -0.26 -6.48 -13.07
N VAL A 81 0.82 -5.90 -13.63
CA VAL A 81 0.93 -5.66 -15.09
C VAL A 81 1.48 -6.86 -15.87
N ARG A 82 1.82 -7.96 -15.21
CA ARG A 82 2.26 -9.17 -15.89
C ARG A 82 1.07 -9.87 -16.56
N ALA A 83 1.27 -10.31 -17.81
CA ALA A 83 0.24 -11.09 -18.50
C ALA A 83 -0.04 -12.40 -17.75
N THR A 84 -1.32 -12.74 -17.61
CA THR A 84 -1.72 -14.08 -17.16
C THR A 84 -1.45 -15.11 -18.27
N PRO A 85 -1.34 -16.42 -17.96
CA PRO A 85 -1.16 -17.45 -18.99
C PRO A 85 -2.23 -17.42 -20.07
N SER A 86 -3.50 -17.18 -19.71
CA SER A 86 -4.61 -17.08 -20.65
C SER A 86 -4.51 -15.82 -21.54
N GLN A 87 -4.05 -14.69 -21.00
CA GLN A 87 -3.81 -13.48 -21.78
C GLN A 87 -2.64 -13.67 -22.75
N ALA A 88 -1.58 -14.36 -22.33
CA ALA A 88 -0.45 -14.70 -23.20
C ALA A 88 -0.87 -15.62 -24.35
N ALA A 89 -1.68 -16.65 -24.08
CA ALA A 89 -2.22 -17.54 -25.10
C ALA A 89 -3.09 -16.78 -26.11
N ARG A 90 -4.03 -15.94 -25.64
CA ARG A 90 -4.88 -15.11 -26.53
C ARG A 90 -4.06 -14.15 -27.39
N ALA A 91 -3.00 -13.57 -26.84
CA ALA A 91 -2.13 -12.65 -27.60
C ALA A 91 -1.45 -13.37 -28.78
N LEU A 92 -1.07 -14.63 -28.61
CA LEU A 92 -0.51 -15.47 -29.69
C LEU A 92 -1.57 -15.80 -30.76
N GLU A 93 -2.81 -16.07 -30.35
CA GLU A 93 -3.92 -16.41 -31.27
C GLU A 93 -4.39 -15.18 -32.09
N THR A 94 -4.48 -14.02 -31.44
CA THR A 94 -5.06 -12.80 -32.06
C THR A 94 -4.03 -11.88 -32.71
N GLY A 95 -2.73 -12.17 -32.53
CA GLY A 95 -1.63 -11.35 -33.05
C GLY A 95 -1.48 -9.98 -32.37
N GLY A 96 -2.13 -9.76 -31.21
CA GLY A 96 -2.07 -8.49 -30.49
C GLY A 96 -2.12 -8.65 -28.96
N PRO A 97 -1.48 -7.73 -28.21
CA PRO A 97 -1.35 -7.88 -26.76
C PRO A 97 -2.67 -7.70 -25.98
N GLY A 98 -3.67 -7.02 -26.56
CA GLY A 98 -4.98 -6.82 -25.93
C GLY A 98 -4.92 -6.25 -24.51
N LEU A 99 -5.61 -6.91 -23.59
CA LEU A 99 -5.52 -6.64 -22.14
C LEU A 99 -4.38 -7.42 -21.55
N ARG A 100 -3.53 -6.76 -20.73
CA ARG A 100 -2.37 -7.38 -20.11
C ARG A 100 -2.26 -7.01 -18.65
N GLY A 101 -2.40 -7.99 -17.79
CA GLY A 101 -2.30 -7.84 -16.34
C GLY A 101 -3.57 -8.29 -15.62
N SER A 102 -3.45 -8.53 -14.34
CA SER A 102 -4.54 -8.94 -13.46
C SER A 102 -4.25 -8.52 -12.02
N HIS A 103 -5.31 -8.22 -11.29
CA HIS A 103 -5.23 -8.00 -9.85
C HIS A 103 -5.28 -9.33 -9.08
N PHE A 104 -5.77 -10.40 -9.72
CA PHE A 104 -6.10 -11.66 -9.07
C PHE A 104 -4.96 -12.69 -9.21
N VAL A 105 -4.81 -13.50 -8.16
CA VAL A 105 -3.91 -14.63 -8.11
C VAL A 105 -4.74 -15.89 -7.90
N GLY A 106 -4.58 -16.88 -8.79
CA GLY A 106 -5.35 -18.13 -8.74
C GLY A 106 -6.73 -18.06 -9.38
N SER A 107 -7.09 -16.93 -10.04
CA SER A 107 -8.32 -16.77 -10.80
C SER A 107 -8.14 -15.80 -11.96
N GLU A 108 -9.08 -15.81 -12.91
CA GLU A 108 -9.12 -14.87 -14.03
C GLU A 108 -10.06 -13.71 -13.75
N GLU A 109 -9.76 -12.56 -14.37
CA GLU A 109 -10.62 -11.39 -14.30
C GLU A 109 -11.95 -11.68 -15.00
N GLY A 110 -13.06 -11.35 -14.31
CA GLY A 110 -14.42 -11.63 -14.78
C GLY A 110 -15.02 -12.94 -14.30
N LEU A 111 -14.19 -13.90 -13.79
CA LEU A 111 -14.68 -15.15 -13.21
C LEU A 111 -14.75 -15.12 -11.67
N THR A 112 -14.18 -14.08 -11.06
CA THR A 112 -14.07 -13.94 -9.60
C THR A 112 -15.24 -13.13 -9.05
N ARG A 113 -15.93 -13.66 -8.03
CA ARG A 113 -16.89 -12.87 -7.25
C ARG A 113 -16.16 -11.80 -6.46
N THR A 114 -16.71 -10.59 -6.43
CA THR A 114 -16.08 -9.46 -5.76
C THR A 114 -16.91 -8.92 -4.60
N MET A 115 -16.25 -8.24 -3.67
CA MET A 115 -16.92 -7.53 -2.57
C MET A 115 -17.61 -6.26 -3.10
N PRO A 116 -18.84 -5.94 -2.64
CA PRO A 116 -19.62 -4.82 -3.22
C PRO A 116 -18.94 -3.45 -3.11
N ALA A 117 -18.26 -3.15 -2.00
CA ALA A 117 -17.70 -1.81 -1.75
C ALA A 117 -16.30 -1.64 -2.34
N THR A 118 -15.44 -2.65 -2.22
CA THR A 118 -14.03 -2.56 -2.60
C THR A 118 -13.73 -3.16 -3.96
N GLY A 119 -14.61 -4.01 -4.47
CA GLY A 119 -14.38 -4.83 -5.66
C GLY A 119 -13.30 -5.90 -5.46
N TRP A 120 -12.82 -6.13 -4.22
CA TRP A 120 -11.81 -7.15 -3.94
C TRP A 120 -12.36 -8.56 -4.09
N SER A 121 -11.51 -9.51 -4.48
CA SER A 121 -11.90 -10.89 -4.67
C SER A 121 -12.41 -11.54 -3.39
N ARG A 122 -13.50 -12.32 -3.53
CA ARG A 122 -14.02 -13.19 -2.46
C ARG A 122 -13.51 -14.63 -2.56
N ASP A 123 -12.96 -15.02 -3.71
CA ASP A 123 -12.71 -16.41 -4.06
C ASP A 123 -11.23 -16.72 -4.29
N SER A 124 -10.42 -15.69 -4.56
CA SER A 124 -9.01 -15.83 -4.93
C SER A 124 -8.14 -14.76 -4.29
N GLY A 125 -6.82 -14.86 -4.42
CA GLY A 125 -5.90 -13.82 -4.00
C GLY A 125 -6.14 -12.52 -4.76
N ASP A 126 -5.99 -11.38 -4.07
CA ASP A 126 -6.16 -10.06 -4.66
C ASP A 126 -5.01 -9.13 -4.24
N LEU A 127 -4.13 -8.81 -5.19
CA LEU A 127 -2.94 -7.97 -4.97
C LEU A 127 -3.30 -6.52 -4.63
N ARG A 128 -4.53 -6.07 -4.88
CA ARG A 128 -4.99 -4.74 -4.48
C ARG A 128 -5.05 -4.59 -2.96
N VAL A 129 -5.31 -5.68 -2.23
CA VAL A 129 -5.37 -5.66 -0.76
C VAL A 129 -4.03 -5.26 -0.15
N PRO A 130 -2.91 -5.99 -0.38
CA PRO A 130 -1.61 -5.58 0.15
C PRO A 130 -1.12 -4.26 -0.47
N HIS A 131 -1.43 -3.98 -1.74
CA HIS A 131 -1.10 -2.70 -2.35
C HIS A 131 -1.78 -1.55 -1.60
N PHE A 132 -3.07 -1.65 -1.30
CA PHE A 132 -3.83 -0.66 -0.53
C PHE A 132 -3.26 -0.50 0.89
N VAL A 133 -3.07 -1.59 1.63
CA VAL A 133 -2.53 -1.57 3.00
C VAL A 133 -1.19 -0.85 3.04
N GLY A 134 -0.27 -1.22 2.15
CA GLY A 134 1.07 -0.65 2.14
C GLY A 134 1.12 0.81 1.66
N MET A 135 0.34 1.16 0.63
CA MET A 135 0.27 2.54 0.13
C MET A 135 -0.27 3.50 1.19
N HIS A 136 -1.17 3.06 2.06
CA HIS A 136 -1.76 3.89 3.11
C HIS A 136 -0.97 3.86 4.43
N ALA A 137 -0.02 2.94 4.60
CA ALA A 137 0.80 2.85 5.81
C ALA A 137 1.57 4.14 6.10
N MET A 138 2.09 4.81 5.05
CA MET A 138 2.80 6.08 5.20
C MET A 138 1.87 7.18 5.74
N GLN A 139 0.68 7.32 5.16
CA GLN A 139 -0.29 8.31 5.62
C GLN A 139 -0.72 8.02 7.05
N ALA A 140 -1.01 6.76 7.39
CA ALA A 140 -1.43 6.36 8.72
C ALA A 140 -0.36 6.71 9.79
N LEU A 141 0.92 6.38 9.54
CA LEU A 141 2.00 6.66 10.47
C LEU A 141 2.26 8.16 10.63
N LEU A 142 2.25 8.94 9.53
CA LEU A 142 2.43 10.38 9.59
C LEU A 142 1.27 11.08 10.30
N LEU A 143 0.03 10.68 10.02
CA LEU A 143 -1.15 11.21 10.70
C LEU A 143 -1.13 10.87 12.19
N LEU A 144 -0.73 9.66 12.57
CA LEU A 144 -0.54 9.27 13.96
C LEU A 144 0.52 10.14 14.64
N ALA A 145 1.67 10.35 14.01
CA ALA A 145 2.73 11.21 14.54
C ALA A 145 2.23 12.66 14.74
N LEU A 146 1.49 13.21 13.77
CA LEU A 146 0.88 14.53 13.88
C LEU A 146 -0.15 14.59 15.01
N LEU A 147 -0.96 13.56 15.18
CA LEU A 147 -1.93 13.46 16.29
C LEU A 147 -1.22 13.47 17.64
N LEU A 148 -0.19 12.63 17.81
CA LEU A 148 0.63 12.56 19.03
C LEU A 148 1.24 13.94 19.38
N ARG A 149 1.76 14.65 18.36
CA ARG A 149 2.28 16.01 18.52
C ARG A 149 1.20 16.98 18.99
N LYS A 150 0.00 16.96 18.37
CA LYS A 150 -1.14 17.81 18.78
C LYS A 150 -1.63 17.51 20.19
N LEU A 151 -1.54 16.24 20.63
CA LEU A 151 -1.88 15.83 21.99
C LEU A 151 -0.80 16.18 23.03
N GLY A 152 0.29 16.86 22.63
CA GLY A 152 1.36 17.27 23.52
C GLY A 152 2.23 16.10 24.03
N MET A 153 2.32 15.02 23.27
CA MET A 153 3.13 13.85 23.66
C MET A 153 4.63 14.15 23.60
N ALA A 154 5.43 13.43 24.40
CA ALA A 154 6.88 13.56 24.40
C ALA A 154 7.49 12.91 23.14
N MET A 155 7.64 13.70 22.06
CA MET A 155 7.99 13.23 20.72
C MET A 155 9.45 12.73 20.56
N ASP A 156 10.32 13.04 21.53
CA ASP A 156 11.73 12.59 21.54
C ASP A 156 12.03 11.58 22.66
N ASP A 157 10.99 11.20 23.44
CA ASP A 157 11.11 10.16 24.46
C ASP A 157 11.36 8.79 23.81
N SER A 158 12.32 8.05 24.36
CA SER A 158 12.72 6.75 23.80
C SER A 158 11.60 5.69 23.81
N ARG A 159 10.72 5.72 24.81
CA ARG A 159 9.57 4.79 24.89
C ARG A 159 8.54 5.12 23.80
N THR A 160 8.27 6.41 23.58
CA THR A 160 7.36 6.85 22.51
C THR A 160 7.92 6.50 21.13
N VAL A 161 9.22 6.69 20.92
CA VAL A 161 9.92 6.29 19.69
C VAL A 161 9.83 4.77 19.47
N TRP A 162 10.09 3.97 20.52
CA TRP A 162 10.00 2.51 20.44
C TRP A 162 8.58 2.03 20.10
N ARG A 163 7.55 2.62 20.71
CA ARG A 163 6.15 2.28 20.40
C ARG A 163 5.78 2.66 18.95
N MET A 164 6.27 3.80 18.44
CA MET A 164 6.11 4.16 17.03
C MET A 164 6.81 3.15 16.12
N THR A 165 8.01 2.68 16.47
CA THR A 165 8.69 1.59 15.75
C THR A 165 7.84 0.32 15.74
N ALA A 166 7.30 -0.09 16.90
CA ALA A 166 6.45 -1.27 17.01
C ALA A 166 5.18 -1.14 16.13
N THR A 167 4.59 0.07 16.05
CA THR A 167 3.47 0.34 15.13
C THR A 167 3.90 0.19 13.67
N GLY A 168 5.07 0.72 13.30
CA GLY A 168 5.62 0.57 11.95
C GLY A 168 5.90 -0.88 11.58
N VAL A 169 6.51 -1.66 12.49
CA VAL A 169 6.73 -3.11 12.34
C VAL A 169 5.39 -3.83 12.17
N GLY A 170 4.40 -3.52 13.02
CA GLY A 170 3.06 -4.13 12.93
C GLY A 170 2.38 -3.87 11.59
N LEU A 171 2.46 -2.64 11.05
CA LEU A 171 1.95 -2.34 9.70
C LEU A 171 2.73 -3.07 8.61
N GLY A 172 4.05 -3.20 8.74
CA GLY A 172 4.87 -3.99 7.83
C GLY A 172 4.49 -5.47 7.85
N LEU A 173 4.23 -6.05 9.03
CA LEU A 173 3.76 -7.43 9.17
C LEU A 173 2.35 -7.61 8.59
N LEU A 174 1.44 -6.66 8.82
CA LEU A 174 0.11 -6.68 8.23
C LEU A 174 0.18 -6.68 6.69
N TRP A 175 1.03 -5.80 6.15
CA TRP A 175 1.31 -5.76 4.71
C TRP A 175 1.88 -7.08 4.19
N ALA A 176 2.88 -7.64 4.86
CA ALA A 176 3.52 -8.89 4.45
C ALA A 176 2.56 -10.09 4.52
N LEU A 177 1.72 -10.17 5.56
CA LEU A 177 0.72 -11.23 5.70
C LEU A 177 -0.35 -11.14 4.61
N THR A 178 -0.90 -9.94 4.35
CA THR A 178 -1.88 -9.77 3.27
C THR A 178 -1.29 -10.05 1.90
N LEU A 179 -0.01 -9.73 1.68
CA LEU A 179 0.72 -10.09 0.46
C LEU A 179 0.90 -11.60 0.33
N ALA A 180 1.36 -12.26 1.38
CA ALA A 180 1.56 -13.72 1.37
C ALA A 180 0.23 -14.45 1.14
N GLN A 181 -0.86 -14.00 1.77
CA GLN A 181 -2.20 -14.55 1.55
C GLN A 181 -2.66 -14.37 0.11
N ALA A 182 -2.50 -13.17 -0.46
CA ALA A 182 -2.86 -12.90 -1.84
C ALA A 182 -2.04 -13.74 -2.84
N LEU A 183 -0.71 -13.85 -2.63
CA LEU A 183 0.16 -14.67 -3.46
C LEU A 183 -0.13 -16.17 -3.36
N ALA A 184 -0.65 -16.64 -2.22
CA ALA A 184 -1.14 -18.00 -2.05
C ALA A 184 -2.50 -18.26 -2.75
N GLY A 185 -3.02 -17.28 -3.51
CA GLY A 185 -4.31 -17.39 -4.19
C GLY A 185 -5.52 -17.33 -3.28
N ARG A 186 -5.35 -16.87 -2.03
CA ARG A 186 -6.42 -16.87 -1.02
C ARG A 186 -7.04 -15.49 -0.84
N SER A 187 -8.36 -15.48 -0.79
CA SER A 187 -9.15 -14.28 -0.50
C SER A 187 -8.86 -13.74 0.90
N LEU A 188 -9.00 -12.42 1.08
CA LEU A 188 -8.97 -11.80 2.40
C LEU A 188 -10.02 -12.39 3.36
N LEU A 189 -11.13 -12.92 2.84
CA LEU A 189 -12.21 -13.54 3.62
C LEU A 189 -11.99 -15.03 3.91
N ASP A 190 -10.87 -15.61 3.45
CA ASP A 190 -10.55 -17.02 3.73
C ASP A 190 -10.17 -17.18 5.20
N LEU A 191 -11.06 -17.83 5.97
CA LEU A 191 -10.93 -18.06 7.42
C LEU A 191 -9.92 -19.16 7.80
N GLY A 192 -8.98 -19.49 6.93
CA GLY A 192 -7.88 -20.42 7.21
C GLY A 192 -6.86 -19.86 8.23
N PRO A 193 -5.69 -20.50 8.37
CA PRO A 193 -4.67 -20.10 9.36
C PRO A 193 -4.18 -18.65 9.22
N TRP A 194 -4.33 -18.04 8.06
CA TRP A 194 -4.01 -16.63 7.79
C TRP A 194 -4.78 -15.66 8.69
N TRP A 195 -6.02 -15.98 9.02
CA TRP A 195 -6.88 -15.14 9.87
C TRP A 195 -6.33 -15.00 11.28
N LEU A 196 -5.79 -16.08 11.85
CA LEU A 196 -5.15 -15.99 13.17
C LEU A 196 -3.97 -15.03 13.14
N GLY A 197 -3.11 -15.14 12.11
CA GLY A 197 -2.01 -14.21 11.91
C GLY A 197 -2.46 -12.76 11.77
N LEU A 198 -3.49 -12.50 10.97
CA LEU A 198 -4.07 -11.17 10.80
C LEU A 198 -4.66 -10.62 12.11
N LEU A 199 -5.41 -11.43 12.85
CA LEU A 199 -5.98 -11.02 14.15
C LEU A 199 -4.90 -10.70 15.19
N LEU A 200 -3.84 -11.51 15.27
CA LEU A 200 -2.72 -11.27 16.18
C LEU A 200 -1.99 -9.96 15.83
N VAL A 201 -1.71 -9.72 14.54
CA VAL A 201 -1.06 -8.49 14.09
C VAL A 201 -1.97 -7.28 14.31
N MET A 202 -3.26 -7.38 13.99
CA MET A 202 -4.21 -6.29 14.22
C MET A 202 -4.37 -5.99 15.71
N GLY A 203 -4.47 -7.01 16.57
CA GLY A 203 -4.51 -6.85 18.03
C GLY A 203 -3.25 -6.17 18.56
N GLY A 204 -2.08 -6.60 18.09
CA GLY A 204 -0.79 -5.96 18.43
C GLY A 204 -0.73 -4.50 17.98
N LEU A 205 -1.20 -4.18 16.76
CA LEU A 205 -1.28 -2.81 16.26
C LEU A 205 -2.19 -1.94 17.12
N VAL A 206 -3.39 -2.41 17.42
CA VAL A 206 -4.32 -1.70 18.33
C VAL A 206 -3.66 -1.48 19.68
N GLY A 207 -3.03 -2.48 20.26
CA GLY A 207 -2.31 -2.38 21.53
C GLY A 207 -1.18 -1.33 21.48
N THR A 208 -0.37 -1.31 20.41
CA THR A 208 0.71 -0.30 20.28
C THR A 208 0.16 1.11 20.10
N VAL A 209 -0.89 1.30 19.29
CA VAL A 209 -1.54 2.61 19.10
C VAL A 209 -2.16 3.11 20.41
N VAL A 210 -2.91 2.26 21.11
CA VAL A 210 -3.47 2.60 22.43
C VAL A 210 -2.35 2.99 23.40
N SER A 211 -1.27 2.21 23.46
CA SER A 211 -0.11 2.51 24.32
C SER A 211 0.58 3.83 23.95
N LEU A 212 0.58 4.20 22.66
CA LEU A 212 1.08 5.51 22.20
C LEU A 212 0.18 6.65 22.71
N LEU A 213 -1.13 6.52 22.58
CA LEU A 213 -2.09 7.53 23.04
C LEU A 213 -2.08 7.71 24.57
N MET A 214 -1.65 6.68 25.30
CA MET A 214 -1.48 6.72 26.77
C MET A 214 -0.04 7.10 27.20
N ALA A 215 0.85 7.43 26.27
CA ALA A 215 2.23 7.81 26.58
C ALA A 215 2.28 9.13 27.39
N PRO A 216 3.36 9.38 28.18
CA PRO A 216 3.46 10.59 28.97
C PRO A 216 3.47 11.84 28.09
N ARG A 217 2.71 12.82 28.51
CA ARG A 217 2.68 14.17 27.87
C ARG A 217 3.95 14.93 28.24
N ARG A 218 4.31 15.89 27.42
CA ARG A 218 5.40 16.83 27.69
C ARG A 218 5.07 17.58 28.98
N LYS A 219 5.95 17.53 29.97
CA LYS A 219 5.83 18.42 31.14
C LYS A 219 5.96 19.86 30.62
N VAL A 220 4.93 20.66 30.79
CA VAL A 220 5.03 22.10 30.63
C VAL A 220 5.76 22.56 31.88
N GLU A 221 7.04 22.87 31.79
CA GLU A 221 7.74 23.59 32.83
C GLU A 221 7.07 24.95 32.88
N ALA A 222 6.41 25.22 34.01
CA ALA A 222 5.87 26.56 34.30
C ALA A 222 7.07 27.53 34.38
N ALA A 223 7.12 28.47 33.43
CA ALA A 223 8.07 29.57 33.38
C ALA A 223 7.71 30.60 34.45
#